data_be32954dded753050964829725bfe76c
#
_entry.id   be32954dded753050964829725bfe76c
#
_cell.length_a   1.000
_cell.length_b   1.000
_cell.length_c   1.000
_cell.angle_alpha   90.00
_cell.angle_beta   90.00
_cell.angle_gamma   90.00
#
_symmetry.space_group_name_H-M   'P 1'
#
loop_
_entity.id
_entity.type
_entity.pdbx_description
1 polymer ?
#
loop_
_entity_poly.entity_id
_entity_poly.type
_entity_poly.pdbx_seq_one_letter_code
_entity_poly.pdbx_strand_id
1 'polypeptide(L)'
;MARLHSQLDHSPVSRAAKIKEREPLHISPSDARTRAIGDGDLVRVFNDRGAFLASAVLDPNLRAGVIQIATGAWYDPMVPGDGASLDKHGNPNTVTRDKGTSQLAQCPTAQTALVEVERWSGATPAVTAFRVPLG
;
A
#
# COMPACT_ATOMS: atom_id res chain seq x y z
N MET A 1 2.38 -13.33 -8.17
CA MET A 1 1.63 -12.94 -6.95
C MET A 1 2.26 -13.61 -5.75
N ALA A 2 2.65 -12.84 -4.74
CA ALA A 2 3.38 -13.39 -3.59
C ALA A 2 2.47 -14.06 -2.55
N ARG A 3 1.16 -13.75 -2.57
CA ARG A 3 0.16 -14.31 -1.66
C ARG A 3 -1.25 -14.12 -2.20
N LEU A 4 -2.17 -14.97 -1.75
CA LEU A 4 -3.61 -14.86 -2.05
C LEU A 4 -4.39 -14.18 -0.92
N HIS A 5 -3.91 -14.32 0.32
CA HIS A 5 -4.60 -13.85 1.52
C HIS A 5 -3.63 -13.18 2.48
N SER A 6 -4.16 -12.27 3.30
CA SER A 6 -3.40 -11.62 4.37
C SER A 6 -2.80 -12.62 5.38
N GLN A 7 -3.41 -13.78 5.56
CA GLN A 7 -2.89 -14.86 6.40
C GLN A 7 -1.50 -15.33 5.97
N LEU A 8 -1.16 -15.18 4.69
CA LEU A 8 0.14 -15.56 4.14
C LEU A 8 1.16 -14.43 4.14
N ASP A 9 0.82 -13.26 4.65
CA ASP A 9 1.70 -12.09 4.58
C ASP A 9 3.01 -12.27 5.37
N HIS A 10 2.98 -13.03 6.45
CA HIS A 10 4.17 -13.33 7.25
C HIS A 10 5.06 -14.41 6.63
N SER A 11 4.62 -15.05 5.55
CA SER A 11 5.39 -16.14 4.92
C SER A 11 6.71 -15.63 4.33
N PRO A 12 7.74 -16.50 4.26
CA PRO A 12 9.01 -16.10 3.64
C PRO A 12 8.87 -15.60 2.21
N VAL A 13 7.95 -16.19 1.43
CA VAL A 13 7.71 -15.78 0.04
C VAL A 13 7.15 -14.37 -0.02
N SER A 14 6.14 -14.07 0.79
CA SER A 14 5.55 -12.72 0.84
C SER A 14 6.56 -11.68 1.33
N ARG A 15 7.31 -12.01 2.38
CA ARG A 15 8.32 -11.09 2.94
C ARG A 15 9.46 -10.81 1.96
N ALA A 16 9.89 -11.83 1.22
CA ALA A 16 10.93 -11.68 0.20
C ALA A 16 10.49 -10.81 -0.97
N ALA A 17 9.20 -10.75 -1.27
CA ALA A 17 8.65 -9.90 -2.33
C ALA A 17 8.57 -8.42 -1.94
N LYS A 18 8.70 -8.08 -0.66
CA LYS A 18 8.63 -6.69 -0.19
C LYS A 18 9.94 -5.95 -0.49
N ILE A 19 9.82 -4.65 -0.71
CA ILE A 19 10.95 -3.73 -0.93
C ILE A 19 11.07 -2.84 0.30
N LYS A 20 12.23 -2.85 0.95
CA LYS A 20 12.46 -2.11 2.20
C LYS A 20 11.36 -2.42 3.23
N GLU A 21 11.00 -3.71 3.33
CA GLU A 21 9.98 -4.25 4.23
C GLU A 21 8.54 -3.81 3.93
N ARG A 22 8.31 -3.08 2.84
CA ARG A 22 6.98 -2.59 2.44
C ARG A 22 6.50 -3.22 1.15
N GLU A 23 5.21 -3.16 0.94
CA GLU A 23 4.59 -3.67 -0.27
C GLU A 23 5.05 -2.88 -1.49
N PRO A 24 5.42 -3.54 -2.60
CA PRO A 24 5.75 -2.84 -3.84
C PRO A 24 4.50 -2.19 -4.44
N LEU A 25 4.63 -0.92 -4.82
CA LEU A 25 3.61 -0.18 -5.55
C LEU A 25 4.11 0.06 -6.97
N HIS A 26 3.42 -0.49 -7.95
CA HIS A 26 3.75 -0.29 -9.36
C HIS A 26 3.15 1.03 -9.85
N ILE A 27 3.99 1.84 -10.48
CA ILE A 27 3.63 3.15 -11.03
C ILE A 27 4.29 3.31 -12.40
N SER A 28 3.61 3.98 -13.34
CA SER A 28 4.20 4.24 -14.64
C SER A 28 5.41 5.19 -14.53
N PRO A 29 6.44 5.03 -15.40
CA PRO A 29 7.59 5.92 -15.36
C PRO A 29 7.24 7.40 -15.57
N SER A 30 6.22 7.71 -16.38
CA SER A 30 5.79 9.10 -16.62
C SER A 30 5.16 9.72 -15.37
N ASP A 31 4.31 8.99 -14.66
CA ASP A 31 3.71 9.46 -13.41
C ASP A 31 4.75 9.64 -12.31
N ALA A 32 5.70 8.71 -12.21
CA ALA A 32 6.80 8.78 -11.27
C ALA A 32 7.67 10.01 -11.53
N ARG A 33 7.99 10.28 -12.79
CA ARG A 33 8.79 11.43 -13.18
C ARG A 33 8.12 12.75 -12.81
N THR A 34 6.83 12.86 -13.07
CA THR A 34 6.04 14.05 -12.71
C THR A 34 6.05 14.33 -11.21
N ARG A 35 6.18 13.28 -10.39
CA ARG A 35 6.18 13.36 -8.93
C ARG A 35 7.55 13.25 -8.29
N ALA A 36 8.63 13.26 -9.10
CA ALA A 36 10.01 13.09 -8.65
C ALA A 36 10.23 11.79 -7.83
N ILE A 37 9.58 10.73 -8.23
CA ILE A 37 9.68 9.40 -7.60
C ILE A 37 10.65 8.55 -8.41
N GLY A 38 11.67 8.00 -7.75
CA GLY A 38 12.61 7.04 -8.31
C GLY A 38 12.22 5.60 -7.96
N ASP A 39 12.82 4.64 -8.66
CA ASP A 39 12.61 3.23 -8.39
C ASP A 39 13.11 2.88 -6.98
N GLY A 40 12.28 2.21 -6.20
CA GLY A 40 12.59 1.87 -4.81
C GLY A 40 12.33 2.98 -3.79
N ASP A 41 11.93 4.17 -4.22
CA ASP A 41 11.61 5.26 -3.30
C ASP A 41 10.39 4.94 -2.44
N LEU A 42 10.41 5.42 -1.21
CA LEU A 42 9.26 5.36 -0.33
C LEU A 42 8.25 6.42 -0.76
N VAL A 43 7.00 5.99 -0.95
CA VAL A 43 5.89 6.86 -1.38
C VAL A 43 4.73 6.78 -0.40
N ARG A 44 4.00 7.88 -0.28
CA ARG A 44 2.74 7.96 0.45
C ARG A 44 1.61 7.93 -0.55
N VAL A 45 0.69 7.01 -0.37
CA VAL A 45 -0.54 6.91 -1.14
C VAL A 45 -1.69 7.32 -0.25
N PHE A 46 -2.52 8.24 -0.68
CA PHE A 46 -3.54 8.81 0.19
C PHE A 46 -4.77 9.29 -0.57
N ASN A 47 -5.85 9.40 0.15
CA ASN A 47 -7.08 10.08 -0.21
C ASN A 47 -7.79 10.55 1.07
N ASP A 48 -9.05 10.99 0.95
CA ASP A 48 -9.85 11.45 2.10
C ASP A 48 -10.21 10.33 3.10
N ARG A 49 -9.98 9.05 2.76
CA ARG A 49 -10.24 7.91 3.65
C ARG A 49 -9.05 7.52 4.51
N GLY A 50 -7.85 7.70 4.02
CA GLY A 50 -6.66 7.30 4.74
C GLY A 50 -5.41 7.40 3.89
N ALA A 51 -4.33 6.79 4.40
CA ALA A 51 -3.03 6.80 3.74
C ALA A 51 -2.21 5.58 4.12
N PHE A 52 -1.32 5.17 3.22
CA PHE A 52 -0.32 4.14 3.49
C PHE A 52 1.01 4.46 2.80
N LEU A 53 2.08 3.87 3.32
CA LEU A 53 3.41 3.92 2.72
C LEU A 53 3.69 2.65 1.95
N ALA A 54 4.31 2.79 0.80
CA ALA A 54 4.73 1.69 -0.06
C ALA A 54 6.07 2.01 -0.71
N SER A 55 6.70 1.00 -1.31
CA SER A 55 7.95 1.20 -2.06
C SER A 55 7.66 1.18 -3.56
N ALA A 56 8.06 2.23 -4.26
CA ALA A 56 7.75 2.41 -5.67
C ALA A 56 8.54 1.44 -6.56
N VAL A 57 7.86 0.88 -7.54
CA VAL A 57 8.45 0.12 -8.65
C VAL A 57 8.04 0.80 -9.95
N LEU A 58 9.00 1.25 -10.74
CA LEU A 58 8.71 1.83 -12.05
C LEU A 58 8.37 0.71 -13.03
N ASP A 59 7.14 0.70 -13.51
CA ASP A 59 6.62 -0.34 -14.39
C ASP A 59 6.26 0.24 -15.75
N PRO A 60 7.06 0.01 -16.79
CA PRO A 60 6.81 0.56 -18.12
C PRO A 60 5.58 -0.04 -18.80
N ASN A 61 5.07 -1.17 -18.31
CA ASN A 61 3.87 -1.80 -18.85
C ASN A 61 2.59 -1.23 -18.23
N LEU A 62 2.71 -0.40 -17.19
CA LEU A 62 1.57 0.18 -16.52
C LEU A 62 1.16 1.48 -17.20
N ARG A 63 -0.14 1.62 -17.45
CA ARG A 63 -0.71 2.82 -18.06
C ARG A 63 -0.56 4.04 -17.14
N ALA A 64 -0.28 5.20 -17.72
CA ALA A 64 -0.28 6.47 -16.99
C ALA A 64 -1.65 6.72 -16.33
N GLY A 65 -1.64 7.25 -15.12
CA GLY A 65 -2.84 7.46 -14.31
C GLY A 65 -3.29 6.25 -13.51
N VAL A 66 -2.59 5.11 -13.60
CA VAL A 66 -2.92 3.88 -12.90
C VAL A 66 -1.75 3.46 -12.02
N ILE A 67 -2.05 3.06 -10.80
CA ILE A 67 -1.10 2.39 -9.90
C ILE A 67 -1.63 1.02 -9.53
N GLN A 68 -0.74 0.12 -9.16
CA GLN A 68 -1.09 -1.25 -8.76
C GLN A 68 -0.34 -1.64 -7.51
N ILE A 69 -1.07 -2.18 -6.54
CA ILE A 69 -0.51 -2.75 -5.33
C ILE A 69 -1.27 -4.02 -4.96
N ALA A 70 -0.56 -5.02 -4.46
CA ALA A 70 -1.18 -6.27 -4.01
C ALA A 70 -1.92 -6.05 -2.68
N THR A 71 -3.03 -6.75 -2.52
CA THR A 71 -3.77 -6.77 -1.26
C THR A 71 -3.13 -7.73 -0.25
N GLY A 72 -3.51 -7.60 1.01
CA GLY A 72 -3.17 -8.55 2.07
C GLY A 72 -1.99 -8.17 2.95
N ALA A 73 -1.33 -7.05 2.74
CA ALA A 73 -0.32 -6.57 3.68
C ALA A 73 -0.98 -6.28 5.04
N TRP A 74 -0.34 -6.72 6.13
CA TRP A 74 -0.87 -6.49 7.46
C TRP A 74 -0.86 -5.01 7.80
N TYR A 75 -1.95 -4.56 8.42
CA TYR A 75 -2.08 -3.18 8.87
C TYR A 75 -1.06 -2.88 9.98
N ASP A 76 -0.28 -1.83 9.79
CA ASP A 76 0.77 -1.41 10.72
C ASP A 76 0.69 0.11 10.92
N PRO A 77 -0.22 0.58 11.79
CA PRO A 77 -0.44 2.01 11.96
C PRO A 77 0.76 2.70 12.60
N MET A 78 1.02 3.94 12.17
CA MET A 78 2.08 4.76 12.77
C MET A 78 1.79 5.06 14.25
N VAL A 79 0.51 5.26 14.57
CA VAL A 79 0.03 5.43 15.94
C VAL A 79 -0.94 4.29 16.26
N PRO A 80 -0.56 3.32 17.09
CA PRO A 80 -1.43 2.20 17.46
C PRO A 80 -2.72 2.69 18.11
N GLY A 81 -3.85 2.11 17.68
CA GLY A 81 -5.17 2.47 18.21
C GLY A 81 -5.83 3.68 17.54
N ASP A 82 -5.12 4.40 16.69
CA ASP A 82 -5.69 5.50 15.92
C ASP A 82 -6.09 5.00 14.52
N GLY A 83 -7.38 4.85 14.30
CA GLY A 83 -7.91 4.38 13.01
C GLY A 83 -7.68 5.32 11.82
N ALA A 84 -7.31 6.58 12.08
CA ALA A 84 -6.95 7.55 11.05
C ALA A 84 -5.44 7.63 10.81
N SER A 85 -4.65 6.83 11.54
CA SER A 85 -3.20 6.83 11.42
C SER A 85 -2.73 6.28 10.07
N LEU A 86 -1.61 6.84 9.60
CA LEU A 86 -0.90 6.34 8.42
C LEU A 86 -0.47 4.88 8.63
N ASP A 87 -0.80 4.01 7.68
CA ASP A 87 -0.25 2.66 7.64
C ASP A 87 1.18 2.67 7.07
N LYS A 88 2.10 2.01 7.76
CA LYS A 88 3.52 1.98 7.40
C LYS A 88 3.91 0.85 6.46
N HIS A 89 3.02 -0.09 6.18
CA HIS A 89 3.37 -1.38 5.61
C HIS A 89 2.88 -1.61 4.18
N GLY A 90 1.89 -0.85 3.73
CA GLY A 90 1.35 -0.95 2.37
C GLY A 90 0.00 -1.65 2.28
N ASN A 91 -0.85 -1.48 3.28
CA ASN A 91 -2.21 -2.02 3.27
C ASN A 91 -3.15 -1.10 2.47
N PRO A 92 -3.59 -1.50 1.26
CA PRO A 92 -4.43 -0.64 0.42
C PRO A 92 -5.85 -0.45 0.96
N ASN A 93 -6.29 -1.26 1.92
CA ASN A 93 -7.61 -1.12 2.51
C ASN A 93 -7.82 0.21 3.24
N THR A 94 -6.75 0.90 3.59
CA THR A 94 -6.84 2.23 4.22
C THR A 94 -7.45 3.29 3.30
N VAL A 95 -7.38 3.11 1.99
CA VAL A 95 -7.85 4.08 0.98
C VAL A 95 -9.04 3.58 0.17
N THR A 96 -9.47 2.35 0.36
CA THR A 96 -10.59 1.77 -0.39
C THR A 96 -11.94 2.11 0.22
N ARG A 97 -12.98 2.01 -0.61
CA ARG A 97 -14.35 2.29 -0.16
C ARG A 97 -14.94 1.09 0.58
N ASP A 98 -15.60 1.37 1.66
CA ASP A 98 -16.51 0.42 2.31
C ASP A 98 -17.90 0.59 1.70
N LYS A 99 -18.07 0.08 0.48
CA LYS A 99 -19.32 0.19 -0.27
C LYS A 99 -19.51 -1.08 -1.10
N GLY A 100 -20.72 -1.62 -1.10
CA GLY A 100 -21.10 -2.72 -1.96
C GLY A 100 -21.11 -2.34 -3.44
N THR A 101 -20.93 -3.33 -4.32
CA THR A 101 -20.90 -3.13 -5.78
C THR A 101 -22.27 -2.80 -6.36
N SER A 102 -23.35 -3.32 -5.76
CA SER A 102 -24.72 -3.07 -6.18
C SER A 102 -25.71 -3.38 -5.07
N GLN A 103 -26.98 -3.03 -5.26
CA GLN A 103 -28.04 -3.40 -4.31
C GLN A 103 -28.28 -4.91 -4.22
N LEU A 104 -27.98 -5.63 -5.30
CA LEU A 104 -28.20 -7.08 -5.37
C LEU A 104 -26.95 -7.87 -4.97
N ALA A 105 -25.76 -7.40 -5.35
CA ALA A 105 -24.50 -8.04 -5.08
C ALA A 105 -23.65 -7.14 -4.19
N GLN A 106 -23.62 -7.41 -2.90
CA GLN A 106 -22.89 -6.61 -1.90
C GLN A 106 -21.40 -7.00 -1.80
N CYS A 107 -20.75 -7.19 -2.94
CA CYS A 107 -19.30 -7.42 -2.97
C CYS A 107 -18.55 -6.10 -2.74
N PRO A 108 -17.36 -6.13 -2.10
CA PRO A 108 -16.55 -4.92 -1.91
C PRO A 108 -16.11 -4.29 -3.23
N THR A 109 -16.10 -2.95 -3.29
CA THR A 109 -15.55 -2.19 -4.43
C THR A 109 -14.08 -1.84 -4.23
N ALA A 110 -13.36 -2.65 -3.47
CA ALA A 110 -12.00 -2.36 -3.00
C ALA A 110 -10.95 -2.22 -4.11
N GLN A 111 -11.23 -2.71 -5.31
CA GLN A 111 -10.25 -2.73 -6.39
C GLN A 111 -10.22 -1.44 -7.23
N THR A 112 -11.11 -0.50 -6.97
CA THR A 112 -11.16 0.77 -7.68
C THR A 112 -11.25 1.91 -6.68
N ALA A 113 -10.13 2.54 -6.41
CA ALA A 113 -10.06 3.72 -5.55
C ALA A 113 -9.28 4.82 -6.24
N LEU A 114 -9.75 6.07 -6.11
CA LEU A 114 -9.00 7.24 -6.53
C LEU A 114 -8.07 7.66 -5.41
N VAL A 115 -6.79 7.83 -5.74
CA VAL A 115 -5.76 8.17 -4.77
C VAL A 115 -4.78 9.17 -5.37
N GLU A 116 -4.05 9.86 -4.51
CA GLU A 116 -2.85 10.61 -4.83
C GLU A 116 -1.62 9.85 -4.36
N VAL A 117 -0.49 10.07 -5.04
CA VAL A 117 0.80 9.50 -4.70
C VAL A 117 1.82 10.60 -4.61
N GLU A 118 2.59 10.63 -3.52
CA GLU A 118 3.68 11.58 -3.35
C GLU A 118 4.92 10.86 -2.82
N ARG A 119 6.09 11.40 -3.13
CA ARG A 119 7.32 10.93 -2.52
C ARG A 119 7.29 11.24 -1.03
N TRP A 120 7.63 10.23 -0.21
CA TRP A 120 7.70 10.46 1.24
C TRP A 120 8.91 11.31 1.58
N SER A 121 8.67 12.40 2.29
CA SER A 121 9.71 13.25 2.85
C SER A 121 9.70 13.15 4.37
N GLY A 122 10.87 13.07 4.97
CA GLY A 122 11.02 12.93 6.41
C GLY A 122 11.60 11.59 6.81
N ALA A 123 11.61 11.32 8.12
CA ALA A 123 12.16 10.08 8.65
C ALA A 123 11.34 8.87 8.18
N THR A 124 12.04 7.81 7.78
CA THR A 124 11.40 6.54 7.40
C THR A 124 10.95 5.80 8.65
N PRO A 125 9.64 5.60 8.88
CA PRO A 125 9.17 4.86 10.03
C PRO A 125 9.52 3.38 9.91
N ALA A 126 9.88 2.75 11.02
CA ALA A 126 10.18 1.32 11.05
C ALA A 126 8.89 0.50 10.89
N VAL A 127 8.94 -0.53 10.04
CA VAL A 127 7.84 -1.50 9.91
C VAL A 127 7.84 -2.40 11.13
N THR A 128 6.70 -2.55 11.79
CA THR A 128 6.53 -3.35 12.99
C THR A 128 5.48 -4.46 12.85
N ALA A 129 4.94 -4.65 11.64
CA ALA A 129 3.85 -5.59 11.38
C ALA A 129 4.14 -7.03 11.82
N PHE A 130 5.40 -7.46 11.73
CA PHE A 130 5.80 -8.84 12.06
C PHE A 130 6.57 -8.94 13.38
N ARG A 131 6.64 -7.89 14.16
CA ARG A 131 7.31 -7.93 15.46
C ARG A 131 6.42 -8.62 16.48
N VAL A 132 7.04 -9.49 17.27
CA VAL A 132 6.37 -10.09 18.40
C VAL A 132 6.16 -9.01 19.47
N PRO A 133 4.93 -8.83 19.99
CA PRO A 133 4.72 -7.90 21.08
C PRO A 133 5.62 -8.27 22.26
N LEU A 134 6.35 -7.30 22.77
CA LEU A 134 7.05 -7.42 24.04
C LEU A 134 5.99 -7.30 25.13
N GLY A 135 5.48 -8.45 25.55
CA GLY A 135 4.38 -8.55 26.48
C GLY A 135 4.75 -8.37 27.93
#